data_8745d757b2da0df8078338d991cdc921
#
_entry.id   8745d757b2da0df8078338d991cdc921
#
_cell.length_a   1.000
_cell.length_b   1.000
_cell.length_c   1.000
_cell.angle_alpha   90.00
_cell.angle_beta   90.00
_cell.angle_gamma   90.00
#
_symmetry.space_group_name_H-M   'P 1'
#
loop_
_entity.id
_entity.type
_entity.pdbx_description
1 polymer ?
#
loop_
_entity_poly.entity_id
_entity_poly.type
_entity_poly.pdbx_seq_one_letter_code
_entity_poly.pdbx_strand_id
1 'polypeptide(L)'
;VARPRIKDVARHAGVSEKTVSNVINDYAHVSDRTRQVVREAIDHLGYRVNLAGRHLRKGRTGIIALVVPELDIPYFAELARHVIREAEQRSLTVLIHQSGADRAHELAALAGFGSTFVDGIILSPLALTADDLQGRTGFPPTVLLGELLEEGADHVAIDNERAAREATRHLIGLGRRAVLAVGGRDDSGLGTAQARTRGYRAALAEAGLPYDPAALLPVGSFRMPDGARAVSRALAEGARPDALLCLNDQLALGALRALHEHGVRVPEDVAVIGFDDVEGGRFSVPTLSTVAPDKAAVAKVAVQLLQHRIEEATAPDGAVSGVQAPQDRIVAHRLVLRESTEGHERR
;
A
#
# COMPACT_ATOMS: atom_id res chain seq x y z
N VAL A 1 -7.09 41.05 -8.10
CA VAL A 1 -8.50 40.83 -8.39
C VAL A 1 -9.05 39.90 -7.30
N ALA A 2 -10.11 40.33 -6.58
CA ALA A 2 -10.72 39.51 -5.53
C ALA A 2 -11.35 38.25 -6.15
N ARG A 3 -11.14 37.07 -5.53
CA ARG A 3 -11.74 35.82 -6.01
C ARG A 3 -13.29 35.90 -5.90
N PRO A 4 -14.04 35.48 -6.97
CA PRO A 4 -15.49 35.43 -6.93
C PRO A 4 -15.97 34.59 -5.74
N ARG A 5 -17.07 34.98 -5.12
CA ARG A 5 -17.71 34.28 -4.00
C ARG A 5 -19.07 33.72 -4.47
N ILE A 6 -19.64 32.80 -3.71
CA ILE A 6 -20.96 32.21 -4.02
C ILE A 6 -22.04 33.26 -4.22
N LYS A 7 -21.98 34.36 -3.47
CA LYS A 7 -22.90 35.50 -3.61
C LYS A 7 -22.79 36.21 -4.97
N ASP A 8 -21.62 36.18 -5.60
CA ASP A 8 -21.40 36.82 -6.89
C ASP A 8 -22.00 35.95 -8.01
N VAL A 9 -21.88 34.63 -7.87
CA VAL A 9 -22.56 33.65 -8.74
C VAL A 9 -24.09 33.77 -8.60
N ALA A 10 -24.59 33.85 -7.37
CA ALA A 10 -26.01 33.98 -7.09
C ALA A 10 -26.59 35.27 -7.73
N ARG A 11 -25.86 36.37 -7.61
CA ARG A 11 -26.24 37.66 -8.23
C ARG A 11 -26.23 37.57 -9.76
N HIS A 12 -25.20 36.96 -10.34
CA HIS A 12 -25.06 36.80 -11.79
C HIS A 12 -26.16 35.89 -12.39
N ALA A 13 -26.46 34.81 -11.69
CA ALA A 13 -27.47 33.83 -12.10
C ALA A 13 -28.91 34.23 -11.75
N GLY A 14 -29.12 35.33 -11.03
CA GLY A 14 -30.45 35.79 -10.59
C GLY A 14 -31.16 34.83 -9.60
N VAL A 15 -30.40 34.10 -8.78
CA VAL A 15 -30.92 33.10 -7.82
C VAL A 15 -30.36 33.35 -6.40
N SER A 16 -30.90 32.64 -5.41
CA SER A 16 -30.38 32.69 -4.04
C SER A 16 -29.03 31.93 -3.91
N GLU A 17 -28.20 32.32 -2.93
CA GLU A 17 -26.99 31.56 -2.59
C GLU A 17 -27.28 30.10 -2.24
N LYS A 18 -28.45 29.82 -1.61
CA LYS A 18 -28.94 28.49 -1.32
C LYS A 18 -29.20 27.69 -2.61
N THR A 19 -29.76 28.36 -3.64
CA THR A 19 -30.00 27.74 -4.95
C THR A 19 -28.68 27.39 -5.63
N VAL A 20 -27.69 28.30 -5.63
CA VAL A 20 -26.33 28.02 -6.13
C VAL A 20 -25.71 26.85 -5.38
N SER A 21 -25.78 26.83 -4.05
CA SER A 21 -25.29 25.72 -3.22
C SER A 21 -25.99 24.39 -3.58
N ASN A 22 -27.29 24.41 -3.81
CA ASN A 22 -28.05 23.20 -4.21
C ASN A 22 -27.62 22.67 -5.59
N VAL A 23 -27.35 23.57 -6.56
CA VAL A 23 -26.81 23.19 -7.88
C VAL A 23 -25.43 22.58 -7.76
N ILE A 24 -24.53 23.19 -6.98
CA ILE A 24 -23.18 22.70 -6.73
C ILE A 24 -23.18 21.32 -6.04
N ASN A 25 -24.21 21.04 -5.22
CA ASN A 25 -24.36 19.78 -4.50
C ASN A 25 -25.25 18.76 -5.22
N ASP A 26 -25.58 18.99 -6.49
CA ASP A 26 -26.43 18.13 -7.34
C ASP A 26 -27.78 17.76 -6.69
N TYR A 27 -28.38 18.69 -5.93
CA TYR A 27 -29.64 18.44 -5.24
C TYR A 27 -30.76 18.14 -6.25
N ALA A 28 -31.47 17.00 -6.06
CA ALA A 28 -32.43 16.46 -7.03
C ALA A 28 -33.61 17.39 -7.37
N HIS A 29 -33.99 18.28 -6.47
CA HIS A 29 -35.15 19.17 -6.65
C HIS A 29 -34.80 20.53 -7.29
N VAL A 30 -33.68 20.65 -8.01
CA VAL A 30 -33.34 21.85 -8.80
C VAL A 30 -33.69 21.58 -10.26
N SER A 31 -34.48 22.46 -10.89
CA SER A 31 -34.81 22.32 -12.31
C SER A 31 -33.58 22.39 -13.21
N ASP A 32 -33.62 21.70 -14.36
CA ASP A 32 -32.49 21.68 -15.32
C ASP A 32 -32.16 23.09 -15.81
N ARG A 33 -33.18 23.92 -16.06
CA ARG A 33 -33.01 25.33 -16.46
C ARG A 33 -32.20 26.11 -15.41
N THR A 34 -32.56 25.95 -14.12
CA THR A 34 -31.85 26.64 -13.03
C THR A 34 -30.42 26.12 -12.91
N ARG A 35 -30.24 24.80 -13.07
CA ARG A 35 -28.93 24.16 -13.04
C ARG A 35 -28.01 24.70 -14.15
N GLN A 36 -28.55 24.86 -15.36
CA GLN A 36 -27.79 25.39 -16.50
C GLN A 36 -27.38 26.85 -16.26
N VAL A 37 -28.31 27.73 -15.87
CA VAL A 37 -28.03 29.14 -15.61
C VAL A 37 -26.96 29.34 -14.54
N VAL A 38 -27.00 28.53 -13.47
CA VAL A 38 -25.98 28.59 -12.41
C VAL A 38 -24.64 28.06 -12.90
N ARG A 39 -24.57 27.00 -13.69
CA ARG A 39 -23.33 26.50 -14.26
C ARG A 39 -22.67 27.53 -15.20
N GLU A 40 -23.45 28.15 -16.08
CA GLU A 40 -22.96 29.22 -16.96
C GLU A 40 -22.42 30.41 -16.15
N ALA A 41 -23.08 30.78 -15.06
CA ALA A 41 -22.58 31.83 -14.15
C ALA A 41 -21.27 31.44 -13.44
N ILE A 42 -21.12 30.20 -13.02
CA ILE A 42 -19.91 29.65 -12.43
C ILE A 42 -18.75 29.75 -13.42
N ASP A 43 -18.97 29.29 -14.67
CA ASP A 43 -17.94 29.28 -15.71
C ASP A 43 -17.56 30.73 -16.13
N HIS A 44 -18.55 31.59 -16.31
CA HIS A 44 -18.34 32.99 -16.70
C HIS A 44 -17.51 33.77 -15.67
N LEU A 45 -17.79 33.56 -14.38
CA LEU A 45 -17.08 34.24 -13.30
C LEU A 45 -15.76 33.55 -12.92
N GLY A 46 -15.48 32.36 -13.45
CA GLY A 46 -14.33 31.55 -13.01
C GLY A 46 -14.46 31.15 -11.52
N TYR A 47 -15.70 31.04 -11.03
CA TYR A 47 -15.92 30.67 -9.62
C TYR A 47 -15.45 29.22 -9.38
N ARG A 48 -14.55 29.05 -8.44
CA ARG A 48 -14.16 27.74 -7.93
C ARG A 48 -14.81 27.51 -6.57
N VAL A 49 -15.50 26.38 -6.46
CA VAL A 49 -16.09 25.98 -5.18
C VAL A 49 -15.00 25.96 -4.11
N ASN A 50 -15.21 26.76 -3.05
CA ASN A 50 -14.34 26.69 -1.89
C ASN A 50 -14.63 25.39 -1.13
N LEU A 51 -13.95 24.30 -1.52
CA LEU A 51 -14.08 23.02 -0.87
C LEU A 51 -13.77 23.09 0.63
N ALA A 52 -12.77 23.88 1.04
CA ALA A 52 -12.46 24.11 2.44
C ALA A 52 -13.64 24.72 3.21
N GLY A 53 -14.33 25.73 2.65
CA GLY A 53 -15.53 26.32 3.27
C GLY A 53 -16.75 25.39 3.29
N ARG A 54 -16.84 24.44 2.35
CA ARG A 54 -17.86 23.39 2.32
C ARG A 54 -17.58 22.33 3.39
N HIS A 55 -16.33 21.91 3.51
CA HIS A 55 -15.88 20.90 4.45
C HIS A 55 -15.94 21.41 5.90
N LEU A 56 -15.56 22.68 6.12
CA LEU A 56 -15.66 23.32 7.44
C LEU A 56 -17.10 23.30 8.00
N ARG A 57 -18.11 23.48 7.14
CA ARG A 57 -19.54 23.39 7.55
C ARG A 57 -19.97 21.97 7.88
N LYS A 58 -19.27 20.94 7.40
CA LYS A 58 -19.51 19.52 7.67
C LYS A 58 -18.59 18.98 8.75
N GLY A 59 -17.70 19.79 9.33
CA GLY A 59 -16.67 19.34 10.26
C GLY A 59 -15.62 18.42 9.64
N ARG A 60 -15.47 18.43 8.30
CA ARG A 60 -14.54 17.55 7.55
C ARG A 60 -13.76 18.35 6.52
N THR A 61 -12.53 17.93 6.21
CA THR A 61 -11.70 18.54 5.17
C THR A 61 -11.91 17.93 3.79
N GLY A 62 -12.34 16.68 3.71
CA GLY A 62 -12.39 15.87 2.49
C GLY A 62 -11.01 15.42 2.04
N ILE A 63 -10.01 15.50 2.91
CA ILE A 63 -8.64 15.10 2.64
C ILE A 63 -8.29 13.91 3.52
N ILE A 64 -7.76 12.87 2.92
CA ILE A 64 -7.15 11.74 3.62
C ILE A 64 -5.66 11.69 3.31
N ALA A 65 -4.84 11.23 4.24
CA ALA A 65 -3.42 11.02 4.01
C ALA A 65 -3.13 9.57 3.63
N LEU A 66 -2.32 9.36 2.60
CA LEU A 66 -1.64 8.09 2.34
C LEU A 66 -0.18 8.27 2.72
N VAL A 67 0.25 7.56 3.76
CA VAL A 67 1.61 7.62 4.28
C VAL A 67 2.33 6.34 3.93
N VAL A 68 3.40 6.45 3.15
CA VAL A 68 4.20 5.32 2.67
C VAL A 68 5.66 5.50 3.05
N PRO A 69 6.42 4.41 3.23
CA PRO A 69 7.83 4.51 3.57
C PRO A 69 8.64 5.27 2.51
N GLU A 70 8.49 4.90 1.24
CA GLU A 70 9.28 5.43 0.13
C GLU A 70 8.44 5.51 -1.15
N LEU A 71 8.39 6.68 -1.78
CA LEU A 71 7.59 6.93 -2.99
C LEU A 71 8.19 6.33 -4.27
N ASP A 72 9.49 6.16 -4.30
CA ASP A 72 10.23 5.62 -5.45
C ASP A 72 10.27 4.07 -5.47
N ILE A 73 9.71 3.42 -4.46
CA ILE A 73 9.47 1.96 -4.48
C ILE A 73 8.20 1.68 -5.31
N PRO A 74 8.30 0.96 -6.44
CA PRO A 74 7.19 0.78 -7.39
C PRO A 74 5.90 0.22 -6.75
N TYR A 75 6.01 -0.68 -5.78
CA TYR A 75 4.84 -1.19 -5.06
C TYR A 75 3.98 -0.07 -4.46
N PHE A 76 4.62 0.89 -3.76
CA PHE A 76 3.90 1.98 -3.12
C PHE A 76 3.34 2.98 -4.13
N ALA A 77 4.05 3.23 -5.22
CA ALA A 77 3.56 4.08 -6.31
C ALA A 77 2.33 3.48 -7.02
N GLU A 78 2.35 2.16 -7.27
CA GLU A 78 1.21 1.44 -7.85
C GLU A 78 0.02 1.39 -6.89
N LEU A 79 0.26 1.14 -5.61
CA LEU A 79 -0.78 1.16 -4.57
C LEU A 79 -1.41 2.55 -4.44
N ALA A 80 -0.58 3.61 -4.41
CA ALA A 80 -1.06 5.00 -4.34
C ALA A 80 -2.01 5.33 -5.49
N ARG A 81 -1.72 4.88 -6.72
CA ARG A 81 -2.61 5.04 -7.87
C ARG A 81 -3.99 4.41 -7.64
N HIS A 82 -4.05 3.24 -7.01
CA HIS A 82 -5.32 2.58 -6.70
C HIS A 82 -6.06 3.31 -5.56
N VAL A 83 -5.35 3.75 -4.51
CA VAL A 83 -5.93 4.52 -3.40
C VAL A 83 -6.52 5.84 -3.90
N ILE A 84 -5.81 6.56 -4.78
CA ILE A 84 -6.31 7.80 -5.38
C ILE A 84 -7.63 7.55 -6.13
N ARG A 85 -7.69 6.53 -7.00
CA ARG A 85 -8.90 6.20 -7.76
C ARG A 85 -10.09 5.85 -6.86
N GLU A 86 -9.85 5.08 -5.81
CA GLU A 86 -10.90 4.72 -4.85
C GLU A 86 -11.38 5.91 -4.02
N ALA A 87 -10.47 6.81 -3.65
CA ALA A 87 -10.78 8.05 -2.93
C ALA A 87 -11.58 9.04 -3.80
N GLU A 88 -11.20 9.20 -5.08
CA GLU A 88 -11.92 10.05 -6.03
C GLU A 88 -13.39 9.66 -6.20
N GLN A 89 -13.69 8.35 -6.27
CA GLN A 89 -15.07 7.85 -6.35
C GLN A 89 -15.91 8.24 -5.12
N ARG A 90 -15.25 8.58 -4.01
CA ARG A 90 -15.86 8.99 -2.73
C ARG A 90 -15.74 10.49 -2.46
N SER A 91 -15.33 11.25 -3.47
CA SER A 91 -15.09 12.71 -3.35
C SER A 91 -14.06 13.06 -2.27
N LEU A 92 -13.07 12.19 -2.05
CA LEU A 92 -11.94 12.42 -1.16
C LEU A 92 -10.70 12.80 -1.98
N THR A 93 -9.89 13.70 -1.42
CA THR A 93 -8.57 14.05 -1.96
C THR A 93 -7.49 13.32 -1.18
N VAL A 94 -6.51 12.74 -1.87
CA VAL A 94 -5.40 12.04 -1.22
C VAL A 94 -4.18 12.95 -1.13
N LEU A 95 -3.70 13.19 0.08
CA LEU A 95 -2.39 13.75 0.36
C LEU A 95 -1.40 12.59 0.50
N ILE A 96 -0.35 12.56 -0.30
CA ILE A 96 0.70 11.55 -0.17
C ILE A 96 1.85 12.11 0.67
N HIS A 97 2.27 11.33 1.67
CA HIS A 97 3.40 11.66 2.54
C HIS A 97 4.38 10.50 2.59
N GLN A 98 5.68 10.81 2.52
CA GLN A 98 6.75 9.84 2.68
C GLN A 98 7.29 9.89 4.11
N SER A 99 7.26 8.75 4.82
CA SER A 99 7.80 8.65 6.18
C SER A 99 9.30 8.37 6.24
N GLY A 100 9.86 7.77 5.19
CA GLY A 100 11.26 7.33 5.15
C GLY A 100 11.54 6.16 6.10
N ALA A 101 10.51 5.42 6.53
CA ALA A 101 10.60 4.41 7.58
C ALA A 101 11.17 4.98 8.90
N ASP A 102 10.96 6.26 9.15
CA ASP A 102 11.37 6.97 10.37
C ASP A 102 10.21 7.02 11.36
N ARG A 103 10.45 6.53 12.59
CA ARG A 103 9.42 6.45 13.64
C ARG A 103 8.84 7.82 14.01
N ALA A 104 9.66 8.88 14.04
CA ALA A 104 9.17 10.22 14.37
C ALA A 104 8.24 10.77 13.28
N HIS A 105 8.54 10.50 12.02
CA HIS A 105 7.68 10.88 10.90
C HIS A 105 6.37 10.07 10.89
N GLU A 106 6.42 8.77 11.18
CA GLU A 106 5.23 7.92 11.28
C GLU A 106 4.34 8.35 12.45
N LEU A 107 4.92 8.70 13.61
CA LEU A 107 4.21 9.26 14.76
C LEU A 107 3.57 10.63 14.45
N ALA A 108 4.29 11.50 13.74
CA ALA A 108 3.75 12.80 13.32
C ALA A 108 2.56 12.63 12.34
N ALA A 109 2.65 11.66 11.45
CA ALA A 109 1.55 11.31 10.56
C ALA A 109 0.33 10.82 11.36
N LEU A 110 0.50 9.88 12.30
CA LEU A 110 -0.57 9.40 13.18
C LEU A 110 -1.25 10.54 13.96
N ALA A 111 -0.47 11.55 14.36
CA ALA A 111 -1.00 12.76 15.01
C ALA A 111 -1.70 13.73 14.05
N GLY A 112 -1.98 13.33 12.79
CA GLY A 112 -2.60 14.18 11.79
C GLY A 112 -1.74 15.37 11.39
N PHE A 113 -0.41 15.23 11.43
CA PHE A 113 0.57 16.28 11.16
C PHE A 113 0.43 17.52 12.06
N GLY A 114 -0.04 17.30 13.29
CA GLY A 114 -0.24 18.37 14.28
C GLY A 114 -1.40 19.33 13.98
N SER A 115 -2.31 18.94 13.09
CA SER A 115 -3.46 19.76 12.70
C SER A 115 -4.67 18.90 12.30
N THR A 116 -5.84 19.52 12.29
CA THR A 116 -7.09 18.91 11.75
C THR A 116 -7.15 18.97 10.22
N PHE A 117 -6.00 18.85 9.55
CA PHE A 117 -5.88 19.03 8.10
C PHE A 117 -6.35 17.83 7.30
N VAL A 118 -6.28 16.63 7.89
CA VAL A 118 -6.76 15.39 7.28
C VAL A 118 -7.87 14.76 8.09
N ASP A 119 -8.85 14.17 7.41
CA ASP A 119 -9.99 13.49 8.04
C ASP A 119 -9.63 12.08 8.50
N GLY A 120 -8.59 11.49 7.90
CA GLY A 120 -8.13 10.15 8.21
C GLY A 120 -6.83 9.79 7.51
N ILE A 121 -6.24 8.65 7.90
CA ILE A 121 -4.89 8.25 7.50
C ILE A 121 -4.91 6.78 7.04
N ILE A 122 -4.28 6.51 5.91
CA ILE A 122 -3.86 5.17 5.48
C ILE A 122 -2.34 5.15 5.62
N LEU A 123 -1.81 4.29 6.49
CA LEU A 123 -0.39 4.26 6.83
C LEU A 123 0.20 2.87 6.57
N SER A 124 1.31 2.82 5.86
CA SER A 124 2.17 1.62 5.78
C SER A 124 3.35 1.80 6.73
N PRO A 125 3.24 1.39 8.01
CA PRO A 125 4.29 1.60 9.00
C PRO A 125 5.43 0.62 8.82
N LEU A 126 6.66 1.05 9.08
CA LEU A 126 7.83 0.17 9.18
C LEU A 126 8.61 0.36 10.50
N ALA A 127 8.40 1.48 11.20
CA ALA A 127 9.14 1.83 12.39
C ALA A 127 8.27 1.95 13.66
N LEU A 128 6.94 1.91 13.53
CA LEU A 128 6.03 1.91 14.67
C LEU A 128 6.04 0.57 15.39
N THR A 129 5.71 0.62 16.67
CA THR A 129 5.48 -0.54 17.53
C THR A 129 4.02 -0.58 17.99
N ALA A 130 3.58 -1.69 18.58
CA ALA A 130 2.24 -1.82 19.16
C ALA A 130 1.97 -0.74 20.22
N ASP A 131 2.97 -0.41 21.05
CA ASP A 131 2.86 0.63 22.09
C ASP A 131 2.56 2.02 21.51
N ASP A 132 2.97 2.27 20.27
CA ASP A 132 2.72 3.53 19.60
C ASP A 132 1.25 3.75 19.24
N LEU A 133 0.45 2.70 19.22
CA LEU A 133 -0.98 2.75 18.92
C LEU A 133 -1.85 2.72 20.18
N GLN A 134 -1.33 2.25 21.30
CA GLN A 134 -2.09 2.09 22.54
C GLN A 134 -2.45 3.43 23.18
N GLY A 135 -3.66 3.51 23.77
CA GLY A 135 -4.09 4.64 24.59
C GLY A 135 -4.27 5.98 23.87
N ARG A 136 -4.26 6.01 22.54
CA ARG A 136 -4.37 7.23 21.73
C ARG A 136 -5.81 7.66 21.58
N THR A 137 -6.17 8.78 22.21
CA THR A 137 -7.47 9.45 22.03
C THR A 137 -7.27 10.76 21.24
N GLY A 138 -8.23 11.08 20.38
CA GLY A 138 -8.20 12.36 19.62
C GLY A 138 -7.36 12.36 18.35
N PHE A 139 -6.87 11.18 17.90
CA PHE A 139 -6.18 11.03 16.62
C PHE A 139 -7.17 10.81 15.46
N PRO A 140 -6.79 11.21 14.22
CA PRO A 140 -7.60 10.89 13.05
C PRO A 140 -7.80 9.38 12.90
N PRO A 141 -8.96 8.93 12.41
CA PRO A 141 -9.17 7.54 12.01
C PRO A 141 -8.01 7.03 11.16
N THR A 142 -7.51 5.84 11.48
CA THR A 142 -6.32 5.28 10.84
C THR A 142 -6.56 3.84 10.39
N VAL A 143 -6.10 3.52 9.18
CA VAL A 143 -6.02 2.16 8.63
C VAL A 143 -4.56 1.84 8.33
N LEU A 144 -4.07 0.73 8.87
CA LEU A 144 -2.70 0.25 8.66
C LEU A 144 -2.64 -0.68 7.44
N LEU A 145 -1.53 -0.62 6.71
CA LEU A 145 -1.27 -1.49 5.57
C LEU A 145 -0.01 -2.34 5.81
N GLY A 146 -0.14 -3.64 5.55
CA GLY A 146 0.99 -4.57 5.50
C GLY A 146 1.48 -5.05 6.85
N GLU A 147 2.09 -4.19 7.66
CA GLU A 147 2.60 -4.56 8.97
C GLU A 147 1.46 -4.69 9.99
N LEU A 148 1.39 -5.84 10.67
CA LEU A 148 0.44 -6.06 11.75
C LEU A 148 1.03 -5.50 13.05
N LEU A 149 0.43 -4.44 13.55
CA LEU A 149 0.68 -3.94 14.90
C LEU A 149 -0.49 -4.41 15.76
N GLU A 150 -0.21 -5.25 16.78
CA GLU A 150 -1.24 -5.81 17.65
C GLU A 150 -2.10 -4.70 18.25
N GLU A 151 -3.42 -4.76 18.05
CA GLU A 151 -4.49 -3.94 18.63
C GLU A 151 -4.41 -2.41 18.46
N GLY A 152 -5.45 -1.80 17.97
CA GLY A 152 -5.69 -0.35 18.03
C GLY A 152 -6.08 0.35 16.73
N ALA A 153 -5.89 -0.24 15.55
CA ALA A 153 -6.29 0.32 14.27
C ALA A 153 -6.80 -0.76 13.30
N ASP A 154 -7.65 -0.37 12.36
CA ASP A 154 -8.01 -1.25 11.25
C ASP A 154 -6.75 -1.60 10.44
N HIS A 155 -6.67 -2.84 9.98
CA HIS A 155 -5.52 -3.34 9.24
C HIS A 155 -5.95 -4.04 7.95
N VAL A 156 -5.16 -3.85 6.89
CA VAL A 156 -5.35 -4.49 5.58
C VAL A 156 -4.02 -5.02 5.06
N ALA A 157 -3.95 -6.33 4.85
CA ALA A 157 -2.78 -6.99 4.27
C ALA A 157 -3.16 -8.18 3.42
N ILE A 158 -2.17 -8.81 2.79
CA ILE A 158 -2.26 -10.19 2.34
C ILE A 158 -1.79 -11.12 3.45
N ASP A 159 -2.15 -12.40 3.37
CA ASP A 159 -1.52 -13.44 4.20
C ASP A 159 -0.07 -13.68 3.73
N ASN A 160 0.86 -12.89 4.31
CA ASN A 160 2.27 -12.91 3.93
C ASN A 160 2.96 -14.24 4.22
N GLU A 161 2.57 -14.92 5.31
CA GLU A 161 3.14 -16.22 5.66
C GLU A 161 2.70 -17.29 4.67
N ARG A 162 1.41 -17.35 4.39
CA ARG A 162 0.86 -18.28 3.38
C ARG A 162 1.44 -18.01 1.99
N ALA A 163 1.55 -16.75 1.60
CA ALA A 163 2.08 -16.35 0.30
C ALA A 163 3.54 -16.82 0.10
N ALA A 164 4.40 -16.57 1.11
CA ALA A 164 5.78 -17.02 1.09
C ALA A 164 5.90 -18.56 1.10
N ARG A 165 5.03 -19.23 1.86
CA ARG A 165 4.95 -20.68 1.88
C ARG A 165 4.58 -21.24 0.51
N GLU A 166 3.59 -20.68 -0.18
CA GLU A 166 3.18 -21.07 -1.52
C GLU A 166 4.31 -20.82 -2.54
N ALA A 167 4.99 -19.69 -2.48
CA ALA A 167 6.13 -19.37 -3.35
C ALA A 167 7.31 -20.34 -3.14
N THR A 168 7.65 -20.66 -1.89
CA THR A 168 8.71 -21.61 -1.56
C THR A 168 8.35 -23.02 -1.97
N ARG A 169 7.11 -23.46 -1.75
CA ARG A 169 6.60 -24.76 -2.22
C ARG A 169 6.71 -24.91 -3.74
N HIS A 170 6.42 -23.81 -4.48
CA HIS A 170 6.60 -23.83 -5.93
C HIS A 170 8.05 -24.09 -6.31
N LEU A 171 9.03 -23.38 -5.71
CA LEU A 171 10.45 -23.64 -5.96
C LEU A 171 10.86 -25.07 -5.63
N ILE A 172 10.42 -25.59 -4.49
CA ILE A 172 10.68 -26.98 -4.08
C ILE A 172 10.03 -27.97 -5.06
N GLY A 173 8.82 -27.68 -5.55
CA GLY A 173 8.12 -28.48 -6.55
C GLY A 173 8.86 -28.58 -7.89
N LEU A 174 9.66 -27.56 -8.24
CA LEU A 174 10.57 -27.58 -9.39
C LEU A 174 11.84 -28.42 -9.15
N GLY A 175 11.94 -29.10 -8.02
CA GLY A 175 13.12 -29.89 -7.65
C GLY A 175 14.21 -29.12 -6.93
N ARG A 176 14.01 -27.83 -6.62
CA ARG A 176 15.01 -27.00 -5.93
C ARG A 176 15.13 -27.41 -4.46
N ARG A 177 16.36 -27.45 -3.93
CA ARG A 177 16.64 -27.90 -2.56
C ARG A 177 17.52 -26.94 -1.75
N ALA A 178 18.29 -26.09 -2.42
CA ALA A 178 19.17 -25.08 -1.82
C ALA A 178 18.56 -23.68 -2.00
N VAL A 179 17.40 -23.45 -1.36
CA VAL A 179 16.65 -22.18 -1.48
C VAL A 179 17.20 -21.15 -0.49
N LEU A 180 17.68 -20.00 -0.96
CA LEU A 180 18.03 -18.87 -0.11
C LEU A 180 16.90 -17.83 -0.06
N ALA A 181 16.70 -17.20 1.10
CA ALA A 181 15.70 -16.16 1.29
C ALA A 181 16.37 -14.76 1.37
N VAL A 182 16.27 -13.99 0.29
CA VAL A 182 16.87 -12.65 0.19
C VAL A 182 15.95 -11.63 0.85
N GLY A 183 16.44 -10.95 1.90
CA GLY A 183 15.67 -10.06 2.77
C GLY A 183 15.06 -10.76 3.98
N GLY A 184 15.33 -12.08 4.16
CA GLY A 184 14.81 -12.86 5.28
C GLY A 184 15.31 -12.36 6.62
N ARG A 185 14.45 -12.44 7.65
CA ARG A 185 14.74 -12.06 9.04
C ARG A 185 14.21 -13.13 9.99
N ASP A 186 15.02 -13.51 10.96
CA ASP A 186 14.71 -14.53 11.97
C ASP A 186 14.55 -13.93 13.38
N ASP A 187 14.23 -12.67 13.47
CA ASP A 187 13.86 -12.01 14.73
C ASP A 187 12.38 -12.27 15.06
N SER A 188 12.01 -12.04 16.33
CA SER A 188 10.66 -12.27 16.84
C SER A 188 9.63 -11.20 16.42
N GLY A 189 9.95 -10.36 15.45
CA GLY A 189 9.07 -9.29 14.99
C GLY A 189 7.80 -9.80 14.28
N LEU A 190 6.77 -8.96 14.26
CA LEU A 190 5.49 -9.22 13.59
C LEU A 190 5.43 -8.66 12.17
N GLY A 191 6.53 -8.11 11.68
CA GLY A 191 6.59 -7.47 10.38
C GLY A 191 6.42 -8.41 9.19
N THR A 192 6.21 -7.81 8.03
CA THR A 192 6.01 -8.52 6.75
C THR A 192 7.19 -9.43 6.40
N ALA A 193 8.42 -8.98 6.62
CA ALA A 193 9.62 -9.78 6.36
C ALA A 193 9.68 -11.03 7.24
N GLN A 194 9.33 -10.91 8.53
CA GLN A 194 9.26 -12.00 9.47
C GLN A 194 8.15 -13.00 9.09
N ALA A 195 6.95 -12.52 8.72
CA ALA A 195 5.87 -13.36 8.27
C ALA A 195 6.27 -14.17 7.01
N ARG A 196 6.90 -13.52 6.03
CA ARG A 196 7.42 -14.20 4.82
C ARG A 196 8.51 -15.21 5.16
N THR A 197 9.39 -14.90 6.11
CA THR A 197 10.43 -15.85 6.59
C THR A 197 9.79 -17.06 7.30
N ARG A 198 8.74 -16.87 8.11
CA ARG A 198 7.99 -18.00 8.69
C ARG A 198 7.39 -18.90 7.61
N GLY A 199 6.77 -18.30 6.59
CA GLY A 199 6.22 -19.07 5.45
C GLY A 199 7.29 -19.88 4.70
N TYR A 200 8.45 -19.29 4.46
CA TYR A 200 9.60 -19.97 3.88
C TYR A 200 10.03 -21.18 4.72
N ARG A 201 10.22 -20.98 6.04
CA ARG A 201 10.59 -22.07 6.97
C ARG A 201 9.55 -23.18 7.01
N ALA A 202 8.27 -22.80 7.05
CA ALA A 202 7.17 -23.78 7.04
C ALA A 202 7.21 -24.66 5.78
N ALA A 203 7.45 -24.08 4.60
CA ALA A 203 7.54 -24.84 3.36
C ALA A 203 8.75 -25.79 3.33
N LEU A 204 9.90 -25.38 3.86
CA LEU A 204 11.07 -26.27 4.00
C LEU A 204 10.75 -27.46 4.92
N ALA A 205 10.15 -27.20 6.08
CA ALA A 205 9.79 -28.23 7.04
C ALA A 205 8.78 -29.23 6.47
N GLU A 206 7.76 -28.77 5.74
CA GLU A 206 6.78 -29.62 5.05
C GLU A 206 7.42 -30.53 3.99
N ALA A 207 8.49 -30.07 3.36
CA ALA A 207 9.24 -30.83 2.36
C ALA A 207 10.34 -31.72 2.96
N GLY A 208 10.50 -31.72 4.29
CA GLY A 208 11.57 -32.44 4.97
C GLY A 208 12.98 -31.88 4.66
N LEU A 209 13.07 -30.64 4.25
CA LEU A 209 14.34 -29.94 3.98
C LEU A 209 14.86 -29.29 5.28
N PRO A 210 16.18 -29.38 5.57
CA PRO A 210 16.73 -28.73 6.74
C PRO A 210 16.66 -27.18 6.58
N TYR A 211 16.33 -26.48 7.67
CA TYR A 211 16.49 -25.05 7.75
C TYR A 211 17.89 -24.70 8.25
N ASP A 212 18.58 -23.85 7.51
CA ASP A 212 19.85 -23.25 7.91
C ASP A 212 19.68 -21.73 8.04
N PRO A 213 19.94 -21.12 9.21
CA PRO A 213 19.91 -19.67 9.37
C PRO A 213 20.81 -18.91 8.36
N ALA A 214 21.91 -19.52 7.90
CA ALA A 214 22.78 -18.95 6.86
C ALA A 214 22.09 -18.84 5.48
N ALA A 215 20.96 -19.54 5.27
CA ALA A 215 20.14 -19.39 4.08
C ALA A 215 19.33 -18.09 4.06
N LEU A 216 19.23 -17.36 5.18
CA LEU A 216 18.66 -16.02 5.20
C LEU A 216 19.74 -15.00 4.84
N LEU A 217 19.48 -14.22 3.80
CA LEU A 217 20.36 -13.12 3.38
C LEU A 217 19.75 -11.79 3.83
N PRO A 218 20.07 -11.31 5.04
CA PRO A 218 19.53 -10.07 5.56
C PRO A 218 20.03 -8.87 4.75
N VAL A 219 19.17 -7.86 4.62
CA VAL A 219 19.45 -6.63 3.87
C VAL A 219 19.16 -5.40 4.73
N GLY A 220 19.84 -4.29 4.44
CA GLY A 220 19.61 -3.02 5.12
C GLY A 220 18.37 -2.29 4.62
N SER A 221 18.09 -2.39 3.32
CA SER A 221 16.84 -1.90 2.70
C SER A 221 16.35 -2.88 1.64
N PHE A 222 15.12 -2.70 1.20
CA PHE A 222 14.48 -3.61 0.24
C PHE A 222 14.59 -3.08 -1.20
N ARG A 223 15.79 -2.63 -1.60
CA ARG A 223 16.08 -2.04 -2.90
C ARG A 223 16.93 -2.97 -3.78
N MET A 224 16.92 -2.73 -5.11
CA MET A 224 17.71 -3.53 -6.07
C MET A 224 19.21 -3.64 -5.69
N PRO A 225 19.90 -2.55 -5.29
CA PRO A 225 21.32 -2.69 -4.92
C PRO A 225 21.55 -3.60 -3.71
N ASP A 226 20.57 -3.69 -2.79
CA ASP A 226 20.72 -4.56 -1.61
C ASP A 226 20.56 -6.03 -1.99
N GLY A 227 19.59 -6.34 -2.86
CA GLY A 227 19.44 -7.69 -3.43
C GLY A 227 20.69 -8.13 -4.18
N ALA A 228 21.22 -7.26 -5.04
CA ALA A 228 22.44 -7.55 -5.78
C ALA A 228 23.63 -7.80 -4.84
N ARG A 229 23.86 -6.93 -3.86
CA ARG A 229 24.97 -7.10 -2.89
C ARG A 229 24.82 -8.36 -2.05
N ALA A 230 23.63 -8.67 -1.58
CA ALA A 230 23.37 -9.85 -0.74
C ALA A 230 23.68 -11.13 -1.51
N VAL A 231 23.21 -11.25 -2.75
CA VAL A 231 23.45 -12.43 -3.59
C VAL A 231 24.92 -12.54 -4.02
N SER A 232 25.54 -11.43 -4.48
CA SER A 232 26.96 -11.44 -4.85
C SER A 232 27.85 -11.84 -3.69
N ARG A 233 27.57 -11.35 -2.48
CA ARG A 233 28.31 -11.75 -1.28
C ARG A 233 28.14 -13.22 -0.98
N ALA A 234 26.92 -13.75 -0.96
CA ALA A 234 26.67 -15.15 -0.70
C ALA A 234 27.41 -16.08 -1.69
N LEU A 235 27.39 -15.74 -2.99
CA LEU A 235 28.11 -16.49 -4.02
C LEU A 235 29.64 -16.44 -3.82
N ALA A 236 30.19 -15.26 -3.47
CA ALA A 236 31.60 -15.09 -3.18
C ALA A 236 32.06 -15.86 -1.92
N GLU A 237 31.19 -15.97 -0.91
CA GLU A 237 31.40 -16.75 0.30
C GLU A 237 31.22 -18.28 0.08
N GLY A 238 30.90 -18.68 -1.15
CA GLY A 238 30.84 -20.08 -1.55
C GLY A 238 29.44 -20.70 -1.51
N ALA A 239 28.39 -19.92 -1.26
CA ALA A 239 27.02 -20.44 -1.37
C ALA A 239 26.74 -20.95 -2.80
N ARG A 240 25.94 -22.01 -2.89
CA ARG A 240 25.54 -22.61 -4.17
C ARG A 240 24.01 -22.85 -4.16
N PRO A 241 23.23 -21.75 -4.21
CA PRO A 241 21.78 -21.89 -4.28
C PRO A 241 21.35 -22.50 -5.61
N ASP A 242 20.21 -23.20 -5.59
CA ASP A 242 19.49 -23.59 -6.78
C ASP A 242 18.16 -22.81 -6.93
N ALA A 243 17.79 -22.02 -5.89
CA ALA A 243 16.69 -21.08 -5.96
C ALA A 243 16.84 -19.90 -4.99
N LEU A 244 16.21 -18.78 -5.33
CA LEU A 244 16.08 -17.58 -4.48
C LEU A 244 14.61 -17.24 -4.28
N LEU A 245 14.18 -17.15 -3.01
CA LEU A 245 12.99 -16.45 -2.58
C LEU A 245 13.39 -15.03 -2.20
N CYS A 246 13.03 -14.05 -3.01
CA CYS A 246 13.28 -12.64 -2.69
C CYS A 246 12.04 -12.04 -2.05
N LEU A 247 12.18 -11.38 -0.89
CA LEU A 247 11.03 -10.90 -0.14
C LEU A 247 10.34 -9.67 -0.74
N ASN A 248 10.87 -9.11 -1.84
CA ASN A 248 10.14 -8.25 -2.76
C ASN A 248 10.76 -8.30 -4.16
N ASP A 249 10.10 -7.73 -5.16
CA ASP A 249 10.56 -7.72 -6.55
C ASP A 249 11.81 -6.84 -6.75
N GLN A 250 12.00 -5.80 -5.94
CA GLN A 250 13.21 -4.98 -6.02
C GLN A 250 14.46 -5.79 -5.65
N LEU A 251 14.38 -6.59 -4.58
CA LEU A 251 15.45 -7.52 -4.23
C LEU A 251 15.66 -8.57 -5.32
N ALA A 252 14.56 -9.10 -5.89
CA ALA A 252 14.63 -10.10 -6.95
C ALA A 252 15.30 -9.55 -8.24
N LEU A 253 14.96 -8.34 -8.65
CA LEU A 253 15.61 -7.68 -9.80
C LEU A 253 17.10 -7.44 -9.56
N GLY A 254 17.47 -7.05 -8.33
CA GLY A 254 18.86 -6.97 -7.92
C GLY A 254 19.57 -8.32 -7.92
N ALA A 255 18.89 -9.37 -7.45
CA ALA A 255 19.40 -10.74 -7.47
C ALA A 255 19.63 -11.25 -8.90
N LEU A 256 18.69 -11.01 -9.82
CA LEU A 256 18.85 -11.35 -11.25
C LEU A 256 20.09 -10.69 -11.84
N ARG A 257 20.35 -9.42 -11.52
CA ARG A 257 21.56 -8.70 -11.95
C ARG A 257 22.83 -9.37 -11.41
N ALA A 258 22.86 -9.69 -10.13
CA ALA A 258 24.02 -10.35 -9.50
C ALA A 258 24.28 -11.75 -10.10
N LEU A 259 23.24 -12.57 -10.28
CA LEU A 259 23.38 -13.87 -10.92
C LEU A 259 23.96 -13.77 -12.32
N HIS A 260 23.45 -12.82 -13.13
CA HIS A 260 23.97 -12.56 -14.48
C HIS A 260 25.46 -12.18 -14.47
N GLU A 261 25.88 -11.29 -13.56
CA GLU A 261 27.28 -10.86 -13.42
C GLU A 261 28.22 -12.00 -13.01
N HIS A 262 27.69 -13.00 -12.30
CA HIS A 262 28.43 -14.21 -11.92
C HIS A 262 28.31 -15.36 -12.92
N GLY A 263 27.67 -15.12 -14.08
CA GLY A 263 27.50 -16.14 -15.13
C GLY A 263 26.54 -17.27 -14.77
N VAL A 264 25.66 -17.05 -13.79
CA VAL A 264 24.63 -18.01 -13.32
C VAL A 264 23.37 -17.82 -14.14
N ARG A 265 22.89 -18.90 -14.76
CA ARG A 265 21.71 -18.88 -15.63
C ARG A 265 20.43 -18.97 -14.79
N VAL A 266 19.43 -18.16 -15.17
CA VAL A 266 18.11 -18.18 -14.57
C VAL A 266 17.09 -18.56 -15.64
N PRO A 267 16.28 -19.61 -15.45
CA PRO A 267 16.12 -20.43 -14.24
C PRO A 267 16.96 -21.70 -14.19
N GLU A 268 17.79 -21.98 -15.23
CA GLU A 268 18.42 -23.29 -15.38
C GLU A 268 19.28 -23.67 -14.17
N ASP A 269 20.17 -22.76 -13.73
CA ASP A 269 21.02 -22.99 -12.57
C ASP A 269 20.34 -22.54 -11.27
N VAL A 270 19.68 -21.39 -11.28
CA VAL A 270 18.99 -20.80 -10.11
C VAL A 270 17.62 -20.26 -10.51
N ALA A 271 16.56 -20.80 -9.94
CA ALA A 271 15.20 -20.24 -10.07
C ALA A 271 15.04 -19.03 -9.13
N VAL A 272 14.33 -17.98 -9.57
CA VAL A 272 14.11 -16.76 -8.78
C VAL A 272 12.63 -16.41 -8.70
N ILE A 273 12.13 -16.14 -7.49
CA ILE A 273 10.76 -15.69 -7.27
C ILE A 273 10.76 -14.46 -6.33
N GLY A 274 9.95 -13.44 -6.66
CA GLY A 274 9.81 -12.21 -5.90
C GLY A 274 8.44 -12.07 -5.22
N PHE A 275 8.16 -10.86 -4.77
CA PHE A 275 6.87 -10.39 -4.26
C PHE A 275 6.57 -9.01 -4.85
N ASP A 276 5.27 -8.68 -5.06
CA ASP A 276 4.64 -7.41 -5.39
C ASP A 276 4.11 -7.29 -6.82
N ASP A 277 4.55 -8.11 -7.77
CA ASP A 277 4.19 -8.02 -9.19
C ASP A 277 4.32 -6.60 -9.74
N VAL A 278 5.50 -5.99 -9.55
CA VAL A 278 5.78 -4.66 -10.09
C VAL A 278 6.07 -4.72 -11.60
N GLU A 279 5.79 -3.62 -12.30
CA GLU A 279 5.95 -3.54 -13.75
C GLU A 279 7.37 -3.95 -14.22
N GLY A 280 8.41 -3.52 -13.51
CA GLY A 280 9.80 -3.86 -13.85
C GLY A 280 10.10 -5.35 -13.94
N GLY A 281 9.42 -6.18 -13.12
CA GLY A 281 9.56 -7.64 -13.16
C GLY A 281 8.95 -8.28 -14.42
N ARG A 282 8.00 -7.61 -15.07
CA ARG A 282 7.39 -8.07 -16.34
C ARG A 282 8.27 -7.81 -17.54
N PHE A 283 9.20 -6.87 -17.41
CA PHE A 283 10.13 -6.44 -18.49
C PHE A 283 11.58 -6.79 -18.17
N SER A 284 11.87 -7.50 -17.08
CA SER A 284 13.20 -8.05 -16.81
C SER A 284 13.53 -9.21 -17.75
N VAL A 285 14.80 -9.55 -17.84
CA VAL A 285 15.29 -10.72 -18.60
C VAL A 285 16.10 -11.61 -17.67
N PRO A 286 15.57 -12.81 -17.34
CA PRO A 286 14.22 -13.33 -17.62
C PRO A 286 13.11 -12.51 -16.93
N THR A 287 11.87 -12.64 -17.42
CA THR A 287 10.68 -12.06 -16.75
C THR A 287 10.47 -12.72 -15.38
N LEU A 288 10.17 -11.91 -14.35
CA LEU A 288 10.20 -12.32 -12.96
C LEU A 288 8.89 -12.98 -12.53
N SER A 289 8.98 -14.23 -12.04
CA SER A 289 7.95 -14.90 -11.26
C SER A 289 7.80 -14.22 -9.90
N THR A 290 6.57 -14.06 -9.42
CA THR A 290 6.32 -13.26 -8.21
C THR A 290 5.02 -13.63 -7.52
N VAL A 291 4.91 -13.32 -6.24
CA VAL A 291 3.63 -13.24 -5.53
C VAL A 291 3.00 -11.88 -5.86
N ALA A 292 1.79 -11.91 -6.40
CA ALA A 292 1.03 -10.72 -6.77
C ALA A 292 -0.09 -10.44 -5.74
N PRO A 293 0.06 -9.45 -4.84
CA PRO A 293 -1.03 -8.93 -4.04
C PRO A 293 -2.10 -8.30 -4.95
N ASP A 294 -3.37 -8.44 -4.60
CA ASP A 294 -4.42 -7.64 -5.25
C ASP A 294 -4.39 -6.20 -4.71
N LYS A 295 -3.47 -5.39 -5.26
CA LYS A 295 -3.27 -3.98 -4.86
C LYS A 295 -4.54 -3.14 -5.01
N ALA A 296 -5.40 -3.47 -5.99
CA ALA A 296 -6.68 -2.78 -6.18
C ALA A 296 -7.65 -3.10 -5.04
N ALA A 297 -7.74 -4.38 -4.63
CA ALA A 297 -8.56 -4.78 -3.49
C ALA A 297 -8.02 -4.22 -2.17
N VAL A 298 -6.68 -4.22 -1.96
CA VAL A 298 -6.05 -3.57 -0.79
C VAL A 298 -6.49 -2.11 -0.69
N ALA A 299 -6.33 -1.34 -1.76
CA ALA A 299 -6.72 0.08 -1.80
C ALA A 299 -8.22 0.28 -1.54
N LYS A 300 -9.06 -0.53 -2.19
CA LYS A 300 -10.52 -0.46 -2.04
C LYS A 300 -10.94 -0.72 -0.59
N VAL A 301 -10.44 -1.79 0.02
CA VAL A 301 -10.77 -2.15 1.41
C VAL A 301 -10.27 -1.09 2.38
N ALA A 302 -9.03 -0.60 2.20
CA ALA A 302 -8.46 0.43 3.07
C ALA A 302 -9.25 1.75 3.02
N VAL A 303 -9.61 2.23 1.82
CA VAL A 303 -10.38 3.47 1.67
C VAL A 303 -11.81 3.29 2.22
N GLN A 304 -12.43 2.12 2.04
CA GLN A 304 -13.76 1.83 2.57
C GLN A 304 -13.77 1.83 4.11
N LEU A 305 -12.82 1.12 4.73
CA LEU A 305 -12.67 1.10 6.18
C LEU A 305 -12.42 2.51 6.73
N LEU A 306 -11.49 3.25 6.12
CA LEU A 306 -11.18 4.60 6.56
C LEU A 306 -12.40 5.52 6.46
N GLN A 307 -13.13 5.47 5.34
CA GLN A 307 -14.35 6.28 5.17
C GLN A 307 -15.38 5.96 6.26
N HIS A 308 -15.59 4.67 6.56
CA HIS A 308 -16.50 4.24 7.61
C HIS A 308 -16.09 4.83 8.97
N ARG A 309 -14.81 4.75 9.34
CA ARG A 309 -14.30 5.33 10.59
C ARG A 309 -14.43 6.86 10.65
N ILE A 310 -14.21 7.53 9.53
CA ILE A 310 -14.43 8.99 9.44
C ILE A 310 -15.91 9.32 9.67
N GLU A 311 -16.81 8.51 9.14
CA GLU A 311 -18.26 8.67 9.31
C GLU A 311 -18.69 8.45 10.77
N GLU A 312 -18.18 7.40 11.42
CA GLU A 312 -18.38 7.13 12.84
C GLU A 312 -17.89 8.31 13.71
N ALA A 313 -16.66 8.76 13.49
CA ALA A 313 -16.03 9.83 14.27
C ALA A 313 -16.73 11.20 14.14
N THR A 314 -17.54 11.40 13.10
CA THR A 314 -18.22 12.68 12.84
C THR A 314 -19.75 12.59 12.99
N ALA A 315 -20.27 11.43 13.41
CA ALA A 315 -21.68 11.26 13.68
C ALA A 315 -22.10 12.11 14.92
N PRO A 316 -23.31 12.70 14.93
CA PRO A 316 -23.83 13.38 16.11
C PRO A 316 -23.91 12.42 17.30
N ASP A 317 -23.67 12.95 18.50
CA ASP A 317 -23.76 12.18 19.76
C ASP A 317 -25.12 11.44 19.83
N GLY A 318 -25.06 10.11 19.99
CA GLY A 318 -26.23 9.24 20.08
C GLY A 318 -26.67 8.56 18.77
N ALA A 319 -26.05 8.88 17.61
CA ALA A 319 -26.40 8.25 16.32
C ALA A 319 -25.66 6.94 16.03
N VAL A 320 -24.61 6.62 16.77
CA VAL A 320 -23.81 5.39 16.61
C VAL A 320 -23.85 4.56 17.89
N SER A 321 -24.35 3.34 17.79
CA SER A 321 -24.29 2.36 18.87
C SER A 321 -22.90 1.75 18.95
N GLY A 322 -22.00 2.38 19.74
CA GLY A 322 -20.67 1.87 20.06
C GLY A 322 -19.63 1.99 18.92
N VAL A 323 -18.40 2.37 19.28
CA VAL A 323 -17.24 2.31 18.38
C VAL A 323 -17.00 0.83 18.05
N GLN A 324 -17.03 0.48 16.74
CA GLN A 324 -16.72 -0.89 16.31
C GLN A 324 -15.25 -1.23 16.62
N ALA A 325 -15.01 -2.47 17.08
CA ALA A 325 -13.65 -2.97 17.26
C ALA A 325 -12.83 -2.85 15.98
N PRO A 326 -11.51 -2.67 16.08
CA PRO A 326 -10.61 -2.71 14.93
C PRO A 326 -10.80 -3.98 14.09
N GLN A 327 -10.68 -3.85 12.77
CA GLN A 327 -10.89 -4.94 11.83
C GLN A 327 -9.57 -5.32 11.17
N ASP A 328 -9.26 -6.62 11.16
CA ASP A 328 -8.19 -7.19 10.33
C ASP A 328 -8.78 -7.75 9.03
N ARG A 329 -8.29 -7.25 7.89
CA ARG A 329 -8.79 -7.61 6.56
C ARG A 329 -7.67 -8.20 5.72
N ILE A 330 -7.76 -9.49 5.48
CA ILE A 330 -6.83 -10.20 4.60
C ILE A 330 -7.37 -10.19 3.17
N VAL A 331 -6.55 -9.66 2.26
CA VAL A 331 -6.85 -9.57 0.83
C VAL A 331 -6.15 -10.71 0.09
N ALA A 332 -6.72 -11.13 -1.02
CA ALA A 332 -6.18 -12.23 -1.82
C ALA A 332 -4.81 -11.87 -2.45
N HIS A 333 -4.00 -12.90 -2.66
CA HIS A 333 -2.81 -12.87 -3.50
C HIS A 333 -2.86 -14.04 -4.49
N ARG A 334 -1.98 -14.02 -5.48
CA ARG A 334 -1.77 -15.13 -6.41
C ARG A 334 -0.30 -15.26 -6.77
N LEU A 335 0.13 -16.47 -7.12
CA LEU A 335 1.42 -16.66 -7.78
C LEU A 335 1.28 -16.32 -9.27
N VAL A 336 2.25 -15.58 -9.77
CA VAL A 336 2.39 -15.26 -11.19
C VAL A 336 3.71 -15.87 -11.64
N LEU A 337 3.62 -16.97 -12.36
CA LEU A 337 4.76 -17.72 -12.84
C LEU A 337 5.22 -17.18 -14.19
N ARG A 338 6.53 -17.01 -14.34
CA ARG A 338 7.18 -16.44 -15.53
C ARG A 338 8.53 -17.15 -15.77
N GLU A 339 9.33 -16.61 -16.68
CA GLU A 339 10.58 -17.22 -17.14
C GLU A 339 11.59 -17.50 -16.02
N SER A 340 11.62 -16.67 -14.96
CA SER A 340 12.60 -16.83 -13.87
C SER A 340 12.41 -18.09 -13.01
N THR A 341 11.31 -18.82 -13.20
CA THR A 341 11.08 -20.14 -12.60
C THR A 341 10.74 -21.22 -13.63
N GLU A 342 10.05 -20.88 -14.73
CA GLU A 342 9.55 -21.86 -15.71
C GLU A 342 10.41 -21.96 -16.98
N GLY A 343 11.35 -21.02 -17.16
CA GLY A 343 12.15 -20.93 -18.37
C GLY A 343 11.41 -20.33 -19.57
N HIS A 344 12.12 -20.18 -20.65
CA HIS A 344 11.55 -19.75 -21.92
C HIS A 344 10.90 -20.96 -22.59
N GLU A 345 9.59 -20.94 -22.80
CA GLU A 345 9.01 -21.84 -23.81
C GLU A 345 9.64 -21.46 -25.17
N ARG A 346 10.52 -22.30 -25.66
CA ARG A 346 11.00 -22.17 -27.05
C ARG A 346 9.80 -22.39 -27.96
N ARG A 347 9.23 -21.28 -28.47
CA ARG A 347 8.26 -21.33 -29.55
C ARG A 347 8.95 -21.67 -30.85
#